data_1b5ee15db08ca1bbd286fa9ce29cc675
#
_entry.id   1b5ee15db08ca1bbd286fa9ce29cc675
#
_cell.length_a   1.000
_cell.length_b   1.000
_cell.length_c   1.000
_cell.angle_alpha   90.00
_cell.angle_beta   90.00
_cell.angle_gamma   90.00
#
_symmetry.space_group_name_H-M   'P 1'
#
loop_
_entity.id
_entity.type
_entity.pdbx_description
1 polymer ?
#
loop_
_entity_poly.entity_id
_entity_poly.type
_entity_poly.pdbx_seq_one_letter_code
_entity_poly.pdbx_strand_id
1 'polypeptide(L)'
;MKIGFDGKRAVQNFTGLGNYSRYLIEILNRYFPENKYLLYAPKKQESFQFRKFAKACPNMKCIYPKSPWNKLKAFWRSWRVTGLLSSGGIDIYHGLSNELPFNIRRARSVKSVVTIHDLIFLLYPQYYPWIDRKIYGYKFKKACKDASAIVAVSECTKRDIVRFFHIPEEKISVIYQGCDKSFSRKVKF
;
A
#
# COMPACT_ATOMS: atom_id res chain seq x y z
N MET A 1 0.42 -7.74 17.16
CA MET A 1 0.02 -6.41 16.66
C MET A 1 -1.17 -6.52 15.70
N LYS A 2 -1.89 -5.42 15.47
CA LYS A 2 -2.91 -5.30 14.41
C LYS A 2 -2.37 -4.44 13.27
N ILE A 3 -2.23 -5.01 12.09
CA ILE A 3 -1.67 -4.33 10.93
C ILE A 3 -2.76 -4.16 9.87
N GLY A 4 -3.02 -2.90 9.50
CA GLY A 4 -3.97 -2.54 8.45
C GLY A 4 -3.24 -2.26 7.13
N PHE A 5 -3.85 -2.65 6.00
CA PHE A 5 -3.32 -2.39 4.67
C PHE A 5 -4.31 -1.66 3.77
N ASP A 6 -3.83 -0.78 2.90
CA ASP A 6 -4.62 -0.34 1.74
C ASP A 6 -4.84 -1.51 0.78
N GLY A 7 -6.05 -2.05 0.78
CA GLY A 7 -6.41 -3.25 0.02
C GLY A 7 -6.77 -3.01 -1.44
N LYS A 8 -6.81 -1.75 -1.92
CA LYS A 8 -7.27 -1.46 -3.29
C LYS A 8 -6.52 -2.28 -4.33
N ARG A 9 -5.20 -2.27 -4.30
CA ARG A 9 -4.38 -2.98 -5.30
C ARG A 9 -4.37 -4.49 -5.07
N ALA A 10 -4.29 -4.95 -3.84
CA ALA A 10 -4.34 -6.38 -3.52
C ALA A 10 -5.60 -7.06 -4.02
N VAL A 11 -6.75 -6.35 -3.95
CA VAL A 11 -8.08 -6.89 -4.31
C VAL A 11 -8.41 -6.69 -5.80
N GLN A 12 -8.05 -5.55 -6.40
CA GLN A 12 -8.57 -5.13 -7.71
C GLN A 12 -7.52 -5.11 -8.82
N ASN A 13 -6.25 -5.28 -8.52
CA ASN A 13 -5.17 -5.20 -9.50
C ASN A 13 -4.44 -6.54 -9.62
N PHE A 14 -4.34 -7.05 -10.85
CA PHE A 14 -3.67 -8.32 -11.15
C PHE A 14 -2.32 -8.14 -11.86
N THR A 15 -1.82 -6.90 -11.93
CA THR A 15 -0.49 -6.54 -12.44
C THR A 15 0.52 -6.34 -11.30
N GLY A 16 1.68 -5.77 -11.58
CA GLY A 16 2.80 -5.63 -10.64
C GLY A 16 2.44 -5.12 -9.24
N LEU A 17 1.73 -3.99 -9.14
CA LEU A 17 1.34 -3.40 -7.85
C LEU A 17 0.41 -4.31 -7.02
N GLY A 18 -0.48 -5.03 -7.69
CA GLY A 18 -1.37 -5.98 -7.03
C GLY A 18 -0.61 -7.23 -6.58
N ASN A 19 0.32 -7.74 -7.40
CA ASN A 19 1.17 -8.87 -7.05
C ASN A 19 2.07 -8.53 -5.86
N TYR A 20 2.74 -7.38 -5.89
CA TYR A 20 3.52 -6.88 -4.75
C TYR A 20 2.68 -6.83 -3.47
N SER A 21 1.48 -6.24 -3.55
CA SER A 21 0.62 -6.08 -2.38
C SER A 21 0.22 -7.43 -1.78
N ARG A 22 -0.19 -8.39 -2.59
CA ARG A 22 -0.54 -9.75 -2.14
C ARG A 22 0.66 -10.49 -1.58
N TYR A 23 1.80 -10.44 -2.29
CA TYR A 23 3.02 -11.12 -1.89
C TYR A 23 3.53 -10.63 -0.53
N LEU A 24 3.57 -9.31 -0.32
CA LEU A 24 3.98 -8.76 0.97
C LEU A 24 3.07 -9.22 2.12
N ILE A 25 1.74 -9.18 1.90
CA ILE A 25 0.78 -9.61 2.93
C ILE A 25 0.92 -11.12 3.21
N GLU A 26 1.12 -11.95 2.17
CA GLU A 26 1.35 -13.39 2.34
C GLU A 26 2.63 -13.69 3.13
N ILE A 27 3.71 -12.97 2.85
CA ILE A 27 4.97 -13.09 3.59
C ILE A 27 4.76 -12.76 5.06
N LEU A 28 4.15 -11.60 5.35
CA LEU A 28 3.90 -11.19 6.73
C LEU A 28 2.98 -12.16 7.46
N ASN A 29 1.94 -12.66 6.80
CA ASN A 29 1.02 -13.64 7.39
C ASN A 29 1.72 -14.98 7.69
N ARG A 30 2.67 -15.38 6.84
CA ARG A 30 3.43 -16.62 7.00
C ARG A 30 4.48 -16.55 8.10
N TYR A 31 5.28 -15.48 8.13
CA TYR A 31 6.42 -15.36 9.04
C TYR A 31 6.07 -14.74 10.38
N PHE A 32 4.93 -14.04 10.48
CA PHE A 32 4.46 -13.39 11.70
C PHE A 32 2.97 -13.72 11.95
N PRO A 33 2.63 -15.02 12.11
CA PRO A 33 1.25 -15.48 12.23
C PRO A 33 0.55 -15.01 13.51
N GLU A 34 1.29 -14.55 14.51
CA GLU A 34 0.76 -13.99 15.76
C GLU A 34 0.07 -12.64 15.56
N ASN A 35 0.31 -11.97 14.45
CA ASN A 35 -0.29 -10.68 14.14
C ASN A 35 -1.69 -10.84 13.50
N LYS A 36 -2.53 -9.81 13.67
CA LYS A 36 -3.83 -9.70 12.99
C LYS A 36 -3.71 -8.75 11.81
N TYR A 37 -4.14 -9.20 10.65
CA TYR A 37 -4.04 -8.44 9.40
C TYR A 37 -5.41 -7.99 8.92
N LEU A 38 -5.57 -6.68 8.66
CA LEU A 38 -6.83 -6.10 8.19
C LEU A 38 -6.61 -5.44 6.83
N LEU A 39 -7.34 -5.90 5.82
CA LEU A 39 -7.26 -5.41 4.46
C LEU A 39 -8.44 -4.47 4.18
N TYR A 40 -8.19 -3.16 4.15
CA TYR A 40 -9.20 -2.13 3.87
C TYR A 40 -9.39 -1.98 2.36
N ALA A 41 -10.41 -2.62 1.81
CA ALA A 41 -10.65 -2.65 0.37
C ALA A 41 -11.95 -1.91 -0.02
N PRO A 42 -11.93 -1.06 -1.07
CA PRO A 42 -13.10 -0.27 -1.45
C PRO A 42 -14.21 -1.09 -2.14
N LYS A 43 -13.91 -2.32 -2.54
CA LYS A 43 -14.85 -3.22 -3.24
C LYS A 43 -14.54 -4.67 -2.90
N LYS A 44 -15.57 -5.50 -2.72
CA LYS A 44 -15.42 -6.96 -2.69
C LYS A 44 -14.94 -7.47 -4.04
N GLN A 45 -14.18 -8.55 -4.03
CA GLN A 45 -13.71 -9.25 -5.21
C GLN A 45 -13.77 -10.75 -4.97
N GLU A 46 -14.24 -11.48 -5.99
CA GLU A 46 -14.41 -12.94 -5.92
C GLU A 46 -13.59 -13.66 -7.02
N SER A 47 -12.59 -12.99 -7.58
CA SER A 47 -11.70 -13.61 -8.56
C SER A 47 -10.96 -14.82 -8.00
N PHE A 48 -10.59 -15.76 -8.86
CA PHE A 48 -9.80 -16.93 -8.49
C PHE A 48 -8.50 -16.53 -7.77
N GLN A 49 -7.80 -15.51 -8.29
CA GLN A 49 -6.55 -15.01 -7.71
C GLN A 49 -6.76 -14.47 -6.29
N PHE A 50 -7.84 -13.71 -6.09
CA PHE A 50 -8.13 -13.17 -4.75
C PHE A 50 -8.53 -14.28 -3.78
N ARG A 51 -9.31 -15.27 -4.20
CA ARG A 51 -9.66 -16.43 -3.35
C ARG A 51 -8.42 -17.23 -2.95
N LYS A 52 -7.50 -17.47 -3.89
CA LYS A 52 -6.21 -18.13 -3.62
C LYS A 52 -5.40 -17.36 -2.58
N PHE A 53 -5.27 -16.06 -2.75
CA PHE A 53 -4.59 -15.16 -1.81
C PHE A 53 -5.25 -15.16 -0.41
N ALA A 54 -6.57 -15.03 -0.34
CA ALA A 54 -7.29 -15.04 0.93
C ALA A 54 -7.13 -16.37 1.68
N LYS A 55 -7.12 -17.49 0.95
CA LYS A 55 -6.84 -18.83 1.53
C LYS A 55 -5.41 -18.95 2.06
N ALA A 56 -4.44 -18.29 1.44
CA ALA A 56 -3.04 -18.27 1.90
C ALA A 56 -2.83 -17.38 3.13
N CYS A 57 -3.79 -16.52 3.48
CA CYS A 57 -3.70 -15.56 4.58
C CYS A 57 -4.81 -15.76 5.63
N PRO A 58 -4.78 -16.84 6.44
CA PRO A 58 -5.87 -17.18 7.35
C PRO A 58 -6.11 -16.13 8.43
N ASN A 59 -5.08 -15.38 8.84
CA ASN A 59 -5.17 -14.32 9.86
C ASN A 59 -5.55 -12.95 9.28
N MET A 60 -5.91 -12.90 7.99
CA MET A 60 -6.31 -11.67 7.31
C MET A 60 -7.84 -11.54 7.28
N LYS A 61 -8.33 -10.36 7.67
CA LYS A 61 -9.75 -9.99 7.57
C LYS A 61 -9.92 -8.81 6.60
N CYS A 62 -10.83 -8.96 5.63
CA CYS A 62 -11.17 -7.86 4.72
C CYS A 62 -12.22 -6.94 5.34
N ILE A 63 -11.99 -5.64 5.24
CA ILE A 63 -12.90 -4.57 5.69
C ILE A 63 -13.36 -3.80 4.45
N TYR A 64 -14.67 -3.73 4.28
CA TYR A 64 -15.30 -3.05 3.14
C TYR A 64 -16.18 -1.90 3.60
N PRO A 65 -16.42 -0.88 2.75
CA PRO A 65 -17.36 0.18 3.08
C PRO A 65 -18.79 -0.37 3.21
N LYS A 66 -19.49 0.03 4.27
CA LYS A 66 -20.92 -0.18 4.44
C LYS A 66 -21.70 1.00 3.84
N SER A 67 -23.03 0.86 3.67
CA SER A 67 -23.88 1.99 3.27
C SER A 67 -23.72 3.17 4.24
N PRO A 68 -23.74 4.42 3.76
CA PRO A 68 -23.81 4.87 2.36
C PRO A 68 -22.45 4.89 1.62
N TRP A 69 -21.35 4.57 2.29
CA TRP A 69 -19.96 4.70 1.80
C TRP A 69 -19.62 3.74 0.65
N ASN A 70 -20.41 2.69 0.47
CA ASN A 70 -20.25 1.75 -0.65
C ASN A 70 -20.44 2.42 -2.03
N LYS A 71 -21.15 3.56 -2.10
CA LYS A 71 -21.29 4.39 -3.30
C LYS A 71 -20.13 5.39 -3.46
N LEU A 72 -19.50 5.81 -2.36
CA LEU A 72 -18.41 6.79 -2.31
C LEU A 72 -17.05 6.14 -2.00
N LYS A 73 -16.69 5.11 -2.76
CA LYS A 73 -15.53 4.25 -2.50
C LYS A 73 -14.20 4.98 -2.43
N ALA A 74 -13.98 5.96 -3.31
CA ALA A 74 -12.77 6.77 -3.33
C ALA A 74 -12.67 7.65 -2.06
N PHE A 75 -13.77 8.28 -1.68
CA PHE A 75 -13.85 9.08 -0.46
C PHE A 75 -13.65 8.23 0.78
N TRP A 76 -14.31 7.06 0.85
CA TRP A 76 -14.13 6.13 1.97
C TRP A 76 -12.66 5.75 2.18
N ARG A 77 -11.95 5.38 1.12
CA ARG A 77 -10.52 5.02 1.17
C ARG A 77 -9.64 6.21 1.56
N SER A 78 -9.95 7.40 1.03
CA SER A 78 -9.10 8.58 1.19
C SER A 78 -9.31 9.33 2.50
N TRP A 79 -10.48 9.17 3.15
CA TRP A 79 -10.85 9.96 4.33
C TRP A 79 -11.46 9.13 5.47
N ARG A 80 -12.42 8.25 5.17
CA ARG A 80 -13.18 7.55 6.21
C ARG A 80 -12.39 6.43 6.89
N VAL A 81 -11.50 5.78 6.16
CA VAL A 81 -10.65 4.69 6.68
C VAL A 81 -9.91 5.12 7.94
N THR A 82 -9.38 6.33 8.01
CA THR A 82 -8.64 6.84 9.18
C THR A 82 -9.41 6.69 10.49
N GLY A 83 -10.71 7.01 10.51
CA GLY A 83 -11.53 6.79 11.71
C GLY A 83 -11.69 5.32 12.07
N LEU A 84 -11.77 4.43 11.07
CA LEU A 84 -11.84 2.99 11.28
C LEU A 84 -10.51 2.40 11.80
N LEU A 85 -9.37 3.00 11.43
CA LEU A 85 -8.07 2.59 11.95
C LEU A 85 -7.98 2.88 13.44
N SER A 86 -8.37 4.08 13.86
CA SER A 86 -8.35 4.48 15.27
C SER A 86 -9.31 3.64 16.12
N SER A 87 -10.57 3.50 15.69
CA SER A 87 -11.59 2.72 16.43
C SER A 87 -11.31 1.21 16.41
N GLY A 88 -10.59 0.71 15.39
CA GLY A 88 -10.20 -0.69 15.26
C GLY A 88 -8.98 -1.09 16.11
N GLY A 89 -8.31 -0.11 16.73
CA GLY A 89 -7.08 -0.34 17.51
C GLY A 89 -5.96 -0.86 16.60
N ILE A 90 -5.78 -0.22 15.41
CA ILE A 90 -4.71 -0.55 14.47
C ILE A 90 -3.41 0.05 14.98
N ASP A 91 -2.36 -0.76 15.07
CA ASP A 91 -1.03 -0.33 15.49
C ASP A 91 -0.26 0.28 14.30
N ILE A 92 -0.31 -0.40 13.14
CA ILE A 92 0.38 0.02 11.92
C ILE A 92 -0.61 0.03 10.74
N TYR A 93 -0.60 1.09 9.94
CA TYR A 93 -1.31 1.12 8.66
C TYR A 93 -0.33 1.30 7.51
N HIS A 94 -0.36 0.39 6.54
CA HIS A 94 0.54 0.37 5.40
C HIS A 94 -0.18 0.66 4.08
N GLY A 95 0.14 1.81 3.48
CA GLY A 95 -0.23 2.15 2.11
C GLY A 95 0.71 1.47 1.12
N LEU A 96 0.22 0.43 0.44
CA LEU A 96 1.03 -0.47 -0.39
C LEU A 96 1.35 0.06 -1.79
N SER A 97 0.77 1.20 -2.19
CA SER A 97 0.89 1.72 -3.55
C SER A 97 0.85 3.24 -3.59
N ASN A 98 1.91 3.86 -3.12
CA ASN A 98 2.21 5.30 -3.22
C ASN A 98 1.22 6.24 -2.49
N GLU A 99 0.18 5.73 -1.84
CA GLU A 99 -0.88 6.56 -1.26
C GLU A 99 -1.17 6.18 0.20
N LEU A 100 -1.54 7.19 1.00
CA LEU A 100 -2.16 7.07 2.33
C LEU A 100 -3.48 7.85 2.34
N PRO A 101 -4.40 7.59 3.29
CA PRO A 101 -5.54 8.47 3.54
C PRO A 101 -5.08 9.91 3.81
N PHE A 102 -5.75 10.89 3.21
CA PHE A 102 -5.33 12.30 3.31
C PHE A 102 -5.30 12.85 4.75
N ASN A 103 -6.05 12.26 5.63
CA ASN A 103 -6.18 12.65 7.03
C ASN A 103 -5.52 11.66 8.00
N ILE A 104 -4.58 10.81 7.53
CA ILE A 104 -3.94 9.74 8.31
C ILE A 104 -3.34 10.24 9.63
N ARG A 105 -2.81 11.46 9.66
CA ARG A 105 -2.27 12.10 10.87
C ARG A 105 -3.28 12.29 12.00
N ARG A 106 -4.58 12.23 11.71
CA ARG A 106 -5.63 12.27 12.75
C ARG A 106 -5.70 10.97 13.56
N ALA A 107 -5.23 9.85 13.02
CA ALA A 107 -5.09 8.59 13.74
C ALA A 107 -3.77 8.57 14.54
N ARG A 108 -3.68 9.36 15.61
CA ARG A 108 -2.43 9.62 16.35
C ARG A 108 -1.78 8.36 16.93
N SER A 109 -2.56 7.35 17.29
CA SER A 109 -2.07 6.07 17.82
C SER A 109 -1.55 5.12 16.74
N VAL A 110 -1.84 5.40 15.45
CA VAL A 110 -1.49 4.54 14.33
C VAL A 110 -0.17 4.98 13.70
N LYS A 111 0.81 4.09 13.67
CA LYS A 111 2.04 4.32 12.87
C LYS A 111 1.72 4.05 11.41
N SER A 112 2.04 5.00 10.54
CA SER A 112 1.75 4.87 9.10
C SER A 112 3.01 4.60 8.30
N VAL A 113 2.94 3.61 7.40
CA VAL A 113 3.99 3.26 6.45
C VAL A 113 3.46 3.45 5.04
N VAL A 114 4.27 3.92 4.12
CA VAL A 114 3.92 3.96 2.69
C VAL A 114 5.03 3.35 1.86
N THR A 115 4.67 2.48 0.91
CA THR A 115 5.60 2.00 -0.12
C THR A 115 5.49 2.90 -1.35
N ILE A 116 6.63 3.43 -1.78
CA ILE A 116 6.79 4.18 -3.03
C ILE A 116 7.49 3.29 -4.04
N HIS A 117 6.83 3.06 -5.17
CA HIS A 117 7.34 2.19 -6.24
C HIS A 117 8.24 2.95 -7.20
N ASP A 118 7.79 4.11 -7.68
CA ASP A 118 8.55 4.97 -8.57
C ASP A 118 8.02 6.40 -8.52
N LEU A 119 8.79 7.31 -9.14
CA LEU A 119 8.41 8.69 -9.42
C LEU A 119 8.62 9.03 -10.91
N ILE A 120 8.42 8.04 -11.79
CA ILE A 120 8.66 8.14 -13.24
C ILE A 120 7.93 9.33 -13.86
N PHE A 121 6.73 9.66 -13.39
CA PHE A 121 5.95 10.80 -13.86
C PHE A 121 6.61 12.17 -13.60
N LEU A 122 7.59 12.24 -12.69
CA LEU A 122 8.42 13.44 -12.45
C LEU A 122 9.70 13.43 -13.29
N LEU A 123 10.27 12.23 -13.53
CA LEU A 123 11.48 12.06 -14.33
C LEU A 123 11.21 12.23 -15.82
N TYR A 124 10.09 11.70 -16.30
CA TYR A 124 9.70 11.69 -17.71
C TYR A 124 8.31 12.32 -17.91
N PRO A 125 8.19 13.63 -17.63
CA PRO A 125 6.92 14.32 -17.65
C PRO A 125 6.21 14.31 -19.01
N GLN A 126 6.93 14.13 -20.09
CA GLN A 126 6.39 14.07 -21.46
C GLN A 126 5.47 12.87 -21.71
N TYR A 127 5.58 11.80 -20.91
CA TYR A 127 4.75 10.59 -21.05
C TYR A 127 3.47 10.63 -20.20
N TYR A 128 3.25 11.70 -19.44
CA TYR A 128 2.10 11.80 -18.53
C TYR A 128 1.32 13.11 -18.77
N PRO A 129 -0.02 13.05 -18.84
CA PRO A 129 -0.86 14.25 -18.85
C PRO A 129 -0.52 15.15 -17.66
N TRP A 130 -0.46 16.47 -17.87
CA TRP A 130 -0.06 17.41 -16.83
C TRP A 130 -0.96 17.36 -15.59
N ILE A 131 -2.26 17.09 -15.78
CA ILE A 131 -3.23 16.94 -14.68
C ILE A 131 -2.84 15.74 -13.81
N ASP A 132 -2.56 14.59 -14.41
CA ASP A 132 -2.18 13.38 -13.69
C ASP A 132 -0.88 13.57 -12.91
N ARG A 133 0.11 14.25 -13.50
CA ARG A 133 1.37 14.61 -12.82
C ARG A 133 1.12 15.46 -11.58
N LYS A 134 0.25 16.45 -11.66
CA LYS A 134 -0.12 17.31 -10.52
C LYS A 134 -0.82 16.50 -9.42
N ILE A 135 -1.78 15.63 -9.79
CA ILE A 135 -2.51 14.78 -8.85
C ILE A 135 -1.58 13.78 -8.19
N TYR A 136 -0.75 13.05 -8.95
CA TYR A 136 0.18 12.07 -8.38
C TYR A 136 1.25 12.75 -7.53
N GLY A 137 1.83 13.85 -8.03
CA GLY A 137 2.82 14.63 -7.28
C GLY A 137 2.30 15.08 -5.93
N TYR A 138 1.09 15.63 -5.88
CA TYR A 138 0.46 16.04 -4.64
C TYR A 138 0.20 14.85 -3.70
N LYS A 139 -0.41 13.76 -4.20
CA LYS A 139 -0.76 12.59 -3.38
C LYS A 139 0.46 11.89 -2.82
N PHE A 140 1.49 11.63 -3.66
CA PHE A 140 2.69 10.92 -3.25
C PHE A 140 3.52 11.76 -2.27
N LYS A 141 3.71 13.04 -2.58
CA LYS A 141 4.41 13.97 -1.67
C LYS A 141 3.71 14.04 -0.31
N LYS A 142 2.36 14.14 -0.32
CA LYS A 142 1.58 14.18 0.92
C LYS A 142 1.70 12.85 1.69
N ALA A 143 1.61 11.71 1.02
CA ALA A 143 1.78 10.40 1.66
C ALA A 143 3.17 10.27 2.29
N CYS A 144 4.25 10.67 1.58
CA CYS A 144 5.60 10.68 2.11
C CYS A 144 5.76 11.62 3.33
N LYS A 145 5.16 12.81 3.28
CA LYS A 145 5.21 13.76 4.41
C LYS A 145 4.48 13.24 5.65
N ASP A 146 3.31 12.64 5.45
CA ASP A 146 2.42 12.22 6.53
C ASP A 146 2.75 10.84 7.10
N ALA A 147 3.47 9.99 6.35
CA ALA A 147 3.92 8.68 6.83
C ALA A 147 4.87 8.78 8.02
N SER A 148 4.82 7.81 8.92
CA SER A 148 5.82 7.61 9.98
C SER A 148 7.13 7.06 9.41
N ALA A 149 7.05 6.16 8.41
CA ALA A 149 8.18 5.60 7.69
C ALA A 149 7.81 5.37 6.21
N ILE A 150 8.82 5.36 5.35
CA ILE A 150 8.67 5.16 3.91
C ILE A 150 9.50 3.96 3.49
N VAL A 151 8.90 3.08 2.71
CA VAL A 151 9.58 2.00 2.00
C VAL A 151 9.78 2.43 0.55
N ALA A 152 11.03 2.54 0.11
CA ALA A 152 11.39 2.69 -1.29
C ALA A 152 11.77 1.32 -1.86
N VAL A 153 11.27 0.96 -3.04
CA VAL A 153 11.54 -0.35 -3.64
C VAL A 153 12.93 -0.47 -4.29
N SER A 154 13.67 0.63 -4.35
CA SER A 154 15.04 0.68 -4.85
C SER A 154 15.78 1.93 -4.33
N GLU A 155 17.11 1.91 -4.42
CA GLU A 155 17.95 3.08 -4.14
C GLU A 155 17.63 4.25 -5.08
N CYS A 156 17.27 3.97 -6.34
CA CYS A 156 16.86 4.99 -7.28
C CYS A 156 15.59 5.69 -6.77
N THR A 157 14.57 4.92 -6.37
CA THR A 157 13.33 5.47 -5.80
C THR A 157 13.60 6.29 -4.53
N LYS A 158 14.51 5.84 -3.65
CA LYS A 158 14.93 6.61 -2.47
C LYS A 158 15.51 7.96 -2.86
N ARG A 159 16.48 7.97 -3.78
CA ARG A 159 17.09 9.23 -4.27
C ARG A 159 16.04 10.18 -4.87
N ASP A 160 15.10 9.65 -5.64
CA ASP A 160 14.02 10.45 -6.23
C ASP A 160 13.09 11.06 -5.18
N ILE A 161 12.73 10.30 -4.12
CA ILE A 161 11.91 10.83 -3.02
C ILE A 161 12.63 11.99 -2.33
N VAL A 162 13.92 11.84 -2.02
CA VAL A 162 14.73 12.91 -1.42
C VAL A 162 14.78 14.13 -2.35
N ARG A 163 15.13 13.91 -3.62
CA ARG A 163 15.31 14.96 -4.63
C ARG A 163 14.03 15.77 -4.88
N PHE A 164 12.91 15.09 -5.14
CA PHE A 164 11.69 15.78 -5.59
C PHE A 164 10.76 16.19 -4.46
N PHE A 165 10.75 15.44 -3.36
CA PHE A 165 9.83 15.70 -2.27
C PHE A 165 10.49 16.32 -1.05
N HIS A 166 11.83 16.36 -1.01
CA HIS A 166 12.64 16.87 0.10
C HIS A 166 12.31 16.16 1.43
N ILE A 167 12.20 14.83 1.37
CA ILE A 167 12.01 13.97 2.53
C ILE A 167 13.37 13.59 3.09
N PRO A 168 13.57 13.67 4.43
CA PRO A 168 14.80 13.24 5.07
C PRO A 168 15.10 11.75 4.82
N GLU A 169 16.37 11.41 4.57
CA GLU A 169 16.77 10.05 4.20
C GLU A 169 16.52 9.03 5.31
N GLU A 170 16.66 9.45 6.56
CA GLU A 170 16.43 8.61 7.74
C GLU A 170 14.98 8.09 7.85
N LYS A 171 14.05 8.75 7.15
CA LYS A 171 12.66 8.33 7.06
C LYS A 171 12.43 7.23 6.02
N ILE A 172 13.42 6.94 5.17
CA ILE A 172 13.27 6.10 3.99
C ILE A 172 14.15 4.85 4.12
N SER A 173 13.51 3.69 4.18
CA SER A 173 14.18 2.39 4.11
C SER A 173 14.05 1.81 2.71
N VAL A 174 15.15 1.31 2.14
CA VAL A 174 15.12 0.59 0.87
C VAL A 174 14.85 -0.88 1.14
N ILE A 175 13.76 -1.39 0.56
CA ILE A 175 13.37 -2.80 0.64
C ILE A 175 13.08 -3.28 -0.79
N TYR A 176 14.00 -4.06 -1.35
CA TYR A 176 13.84 -4.58 -2.69
C TYR A 176 12.66 -5.53 -2.81
N GLN A 177 12.01 -5.52 -3.96
CA GLN A 177 10.93 -6.44 -4.24
C GLN A 177 11.48 -7.85 -4.50
N GLY A 178 10.89 -8.83 -3.83
CA GLY A 178 11.13 -10.24 -4.14
C GLY A 178 10.38 -10.69 -5.39
N CYS A 179 10.72 -11.87 -5.89
CA CYS A 179 10.01 -12.53 -6.97
C CYS A 179 9.18 -13.72 -6.48
N ASP A 180 8.20 -14.12 -7.27
CA ASP A 180 7.42 -15.33 -6.98
C ASP A 180 8.32 -16.59 -7.02
N LYS A 181 8.02 -17.57 -6.17
CA LYS A 181 8.77 -18.83 -6.09
C LYS A 181 8.81 -19.61 -7.41
N SER A 182 7.87 -19.39 -8.33
CA SER A 182 7.89 -19.98 -9.67
C SER A 182 9.12 -19.60 -10.47
N PHE A 183 9.70 -18.41 -10.23
CA PHE A 183 10.93 -17.96 -10.90
C PHE A 183 12.21 -18.51 -10.25
N SER A 184 12.14 -19.13 -9.09
CA SER A 184 13.29 -19.75 -8.43
C SER A 184 13.54 -21.23 -8.83
N ARG A 185 12.67 -21.80 -9.67
CA ARG A 185 12.88 -23.16 -10.20
C ARG A 185 14.03 -23.16 -11.19
N LYS A 186 15.09 -23.91 -10.87
CA LYS A 186 16.16 -24.20 -11.85
C LYS A 186 15.51 -24.93 -13.03
N VAL A 187 15.52 -24.31 -14.19
CA VAL A 187 15.21 -25.00 -15.44
C VAL A 187 16.37 -25.95 -15.67
N LYS A 188 16.14 -27.27 -15.65
CA LYS A 188 17.09 -28.24 -16.14
C LYS A 188 17.06 -28.11 -17.67
N PHE A 189 18.10 -27.57 -18.25
CA PHE A 189 18.38 -27.66 -19.69
C PHE A 189 18.82 -29.07 -20.04
#